data_408ffc65e313de5d61d524765bd28d1f
#
_entry.id   408ffc65e313de5d61d524765bd28d1f
#
_cell.length_a   1.000
_cell.length_b   1.000
_cell.length_c   1.000
_cell.angle_alpha   90.00
_cell.angle_beta   90.00
_cell.angle_gamma   90.00
#
_symmetry.space_group_name_H-M   'P 1'
#
loop_
_entity.id
_entity.type
_entity.pdbx_description
1 polymer ?
#
loop_
_entity_poly.entity_id
_entity_poly.type
_entity_poly.pdbx_seq_one_letter_code
_entity_poly.pdbx_strand_id
1 'polypeptide(L)'
;MAYFKLEFGFGRSKSEGKISDTANLVDEQVALEIPGWDFVNDEVERAKQQGRFKVAGNYLTAARSFTKFIGTDNWLFSDMTAEKLESYQRWLLGRNICLNTCSAYMRALRAMHHRALPVLNAAPFSKVFTGRTKTEKRCISQSEILQLKALPLQPGGSLSFARDIFLFSFYAMGMPFVDIAYLKKSQLRNGCIYYARHKTGQQIQ
;
A
#
# COMPACT_ATOMS: atom_id res chain seq x y z
N MET A 1 -33.26 -25.86 -49.29
CA MET A 1 -32.54 -24.92 -48.43
C MET A 1 -31.06 -25.15 -48.59
N ALA A 2 -30.37 -24.25 -49.29
CA ALA A 2 -28.95 -24.38 -49.62
C ALA A 2 -28.11 -23.61 -48.61
N TYR A 3 -27.17 -24.29 -47.95
CA TYR A 3 -26.18 -23.67 -47.11
C TYR A 3 -24.95 -23.23 -47.93
N PHE A 4 -24.69 -21.94 -47.99
CA PHE A 4 -23.47 -21.39 -48.57
C PHE A 4 -22.36 -21.42 -47.51
N LYS A 5 -21.25 -22.13 -47.81
CA LYS A 5 -20.03 -22.18 -47.05
C LYS A 5 -19.02 -21.26 -47.73
N LEU A 6 -18.69 -20.13 -47.07
CA LEU A 6 -17.63 -19.22 -47.53
C LEU A 6 -16.32 -19.65 -46.88
N GLU A 7 -15.35 -20.16 -47.66
CA GLU A 7 -13.99 -20.40 -47.26
C GLU A 7 -13.14 -19.17 -47.58
N PHE A 8 -12.63 -18.49 -46.55
CA PHE A 8 -11.61 -17.45 -46.68
C PHE A 8 -10.22 -18.09 -46.53
N GLY A 9 -9.49 -18.20 -47.64
CA GLY A 9 -8.08 -18.54 -47.64
C GLY A 9 -7.23 -17.32 -47.28
N PHE A 10 -6.52 -17.36 -46.12
CA PHE A 10 -5.49 -16.40 -45.77
C PHE A 10 -4.12 -16.88 -46.28
N GLY A 11 -3.62 -16.19 -47.30
CA GLY A 11 -2.23 -16.33 -47.74
C GLY A 11 -1.27 -15.71 -46.71
N ARG A 12 -0.36 -16.50 -46.12
CA ARG A 12 0.71 -15.99 -45.28
C ARG A 12 1.76 -15.31 -46.15
N SER A 13 1.89 -13.98 -46.04
CA SER A 13 3.07 -13.24 -46.48
C SER A 13 4.11 -13.23 -45.36
N LYS A 14 5.32 -13.74 -45.64
CA LYS A 14 6.49 -13.71 -44.77
C LYS A 14 7.18 -12.33 -44.88
N SER A 15 6.81 -11.33 -44.03
CA SER A 15 7.61 -10.11 -43.90
C SER A 15 7.34 -9.31 -42.61
N GLU A 16 6.84 -9.95 -41.52
CA GLU A 16 6.54 -9.25 -40.25
C GLU A 16 7.59 -9.43 -39.14
N GLY A 17 8.77 -10.01 -39.41
CA GLY A 17 9.75 -10.35 -38.37
C GLY A 17 10.73 -9.26 -37.96
N LYS A 18 10.76 -8.07 -38.61
CA LYS A 18 11.79 -7.04 -38.30
C LYS A 18 11.28 -5.73 -37.67
N ILE A 19 9.97 -5.48 -37.67
CA ILE A 19 9.42 -4.21 -37.14
C ILE A 19 9.07 -4.35 -35.66
N SER A 20 8.74 -5.56 -35.17
CA SER A 20 8.41 -5.80 -33.76
C SER A 20 9.61 -5.72 -32.83
N ASP A 21 10.81 -6.14 -33.31
CA ASP A 21 12.01 -6.18 -32.47
C ASP A 21 12.60 -4.79 -32.23
N THR A 22 12.53 -3.89 -33.21
CA THR A 22 13.00 -2.50 -33.05
C THR A 22 12.06 -1.66 -32.18
N ALA A 23 10.75 -1.83 -32.28
CA ALA A 23 9.78 -1.14 -31.41
C ALA A 23 9.96 -1.58 -29.95
N ASN A 24 10.11 -2.87 -29.69
CA ASN A 24 10.37 -3.40 -28.34
C ASN A 24 11.69 -2.91 -27.75
N LEU A 25 12.75 -2.79 -28.57
CA LEU A 25 14.07 -2.28 -28.11
C LEU A 25 14.03 -0.78 -27.79
N VAL A 26 13.26 0.03 -28.54
CA VAL A 26 13.07 1.44 -28.26
C VAL A 26 12.25 1.66 -27.00
N ASP A 27 11.17 0.89 -26.81
CA ASP A 27 10.35 0.93 -25.58
C ASP A 27 11.16 0.47 -24.35
N GLU A 28 12.05 -0.53 -24.51
CA GLU A 28 12.90 -1.02 -23.45
C GLU A 28 13.99 -0.01 -23.08
N GLN A 29 14.60 0.70 -24.04
CA GLN A 29 15.57 1.75 -23.77
C GLN A 29 14.95 2.98 -23.11
N VAL A 30 13.79 3.43 -23.57
CA VAL A 30 13.05 4.55 -22.96
C VAL A 30 12.60 4.21 -21.53
N ALA A 31 12.22 2.96 -21.27
CA ALA A 31 11.85 2.48 -19.94
C ALA A 31 13.03 2.49 -18.95
N LEU A 32 14.27 2.39 -19.41
CA LEU A 32 15.46 2.37 -18.55
C LEU A 32 15.82 3.76 -17.98
N GLU A 33 15.34 4.85 -18.57
CA GLU A 33 15.70 6.23 -18.21
C GLU A 33 14.62 6.98 -17.42
N ILE A 34 13.64 6.29 -16.81
CA ILE A 34 12.59 6.94 -16.04
C ILE A 34 13.15 7.51 -14.73
N PRO A 35 13.16 8.86 -14.56
CA PRO A 35 13.61 9.49 -13.33
C PRO A 35 12.72 9.09 -12.16
N GLY A 36 13.36 8.67 -11.07
CA GLY A 36 12.64 8.12 -9.92
C GLY A 36 11.66 9.10 -9.31
N TRP A 37 12.09 10.34 -9.04
CA TRP A 37 11.26 11.32 -8.37
C TRP A 37 10.13 11.89 -9.24
N ASP A 38 10.34 12.08 -10.53
CA ASP A 38 9.28 12.56 -11.42
C ASP A 38 8.13 11.56 -11.46
N PHE A 39 8.44 10.29 -11.67
CA PHE A 39 7.44 9.23 -11.65
C PHE A 39 6.76 9.05 -10.28
N VAL A 40 7.52 9.13 -9.18
CA VAL A 40 6.95 9.05 -7.82
C VAL A 40 5.95 10.17 -7.58
N ASN A 41 6.28 11.41 -7.98
CA ASN A 41 5.40 12.56 -7.82
C ASN A 41 4.10 12.38 -8.62
N ASP A 42 4.18 11.92 -9.86
CA ASP A 42 3.01 11.63 -10.70
C ASP A 42 2.11 10.57 -10.07
N GLU A 43 2.69 9.47 -9.57
CA GLU A 43 1.94 8.41 -8.89
C GLU A 43 1.31 8.88 -7.57
N VAL A 44 1.98 9.76 -6.85
CA VAL A 44 1.45 10.38 -5.63
C VAL A 44 0.26 11.26 -5.93
N GLU A 45 0.36 12.13 -6.94
CA GLU A 45 -0.75 13.00 -7.33
C GLU A 45 -1.93 12.20 -7.88
N ARG A 46 -1.67 11.18 -8.70
CA ARG A 46 -2.71 10.24 -9.16
C ARG A 46 -3.43 9.55 -8.00
N ALA A 47 -2.67 9.09 -7.00
CA ALA A 47 -3.26 8.46 -5.82
C ALA A 47 -4.10 9.44 -4.99
N LYS A 48 -3.69 10.70 -4.85
CA LYS A 48 -4.45 11.75 -4.16
C LYS A 48 -5.75 12.09 -4.90
N GLN A 49 -5.72 12.23 -6.22
CA GLN A 49 -6.90 12.48 -7.05
C GLN A 49 -7.94 11.36 -6.93
N GLN A 50 -7.49 10.13 -6.70
CA GLN A 50 -8.34 8.97 -6.42
C GLN A 50 -8.80 8.87 -4.96
N GLY A 51 -8.51 9.87 -4.11
CA GLY A 51 -8.80 9.83 -2.66
C GLY A 51 -7.95 8.83 -1.86
N ARG A 52 -6.89 8.25 -2.46
CA ARG A 52 -6.04 7.22 -1.86
C ARG A 52 -4.85 7.81 -1.11
N PHE A 53 -5.10 8.78 -0.23
CA PHE A 53 -4.06 9.55 0.49
C PHE A 53 -3.05 8.69 1.24
N LYS A 54 -3.49 7.57 1.83
CA LYS A 54 -2.59 6.64 2.54
C LYS A 54 -1.61 5.95 1.59
N VAL A 55 -2.04 5.63 0.38
CA VAL A 55 -1.16 5.04 -0.65
C VAL A 55 -0.14 6.07 -1.11
N ALA A 56 -0.57 7.31 -1.37
CA ALA A 56 0.31 8.43 -1.71
C ALA A 56 1.40 8.63 -0.63
N GLY A 57 1.02 8.66 0.65
CA GLY A 57 1.96 8.76 1.76
C GLY A 57 2.95 7.58 1.84
N ASN A 58 2.49 6.36 1.56
CA ASN A 58 3.36 5.17 1.53
C ASN A 58 4.38 5.25 0.39
N TYR A 59 3.99 5.72 -0.80
CA TYR A 59 4.90 5.90 -1.95
C TYR A 59 5.98 6.92 -1.63
N LEU A 60 5.60 8.10 -1.12
CA LEU A 60 6.55 9.13 -0.72
C LEU A 60 7.53 8.63 0.35
N THR A 61 7.03 7.93 1.36
CA THR A 61 7.88 7.45 2.46
C THR A 61 8.87 6.40 1.97
N ALA A 62 8.44 5.47 1.12
CA ALA A 62 9.31 4.45 0.56
C ALA A 62 10.36 5.06 -0.38
N ALA A 63 9.98 6.00 -1.26
CA ALA A 63 10.89 6.70 -2.15
C ALA A 63 11.95 7.50 -1.38
N ARG A 64 11.54 8.30 -0.39
CA ARG A 64 12.47 9.06 0.48
C ARG A 64 13.46 8.14 1.21
N SER A 65 13.00 6.99 1.68
CA SER A 65 13.87 6.01 2.33
C SER A 65 14.87 5.39 1.35
N PHE A 66 14.44 5.09 0.14
CA PHE A 66 15.30 4.55 -0.92
C PHE A 66 16.33 5.58 -1.39
N THR A 67 15.93 6.83 -1.59
CA THR A 67 16.82 7.96 -1.90
C THR A 67 17.92 8.13 -0.84
N LYS A 68 17.57 8.03 0.45
CA LYS A 68 18.57 8.07 1.54
C LYS A 68 19.57 6.92 1.48
N PHE A 69 19.16 5.76 1.04
CA PHE A 69 20.04 4.61 0.85
C PHE A 69 20.98 4.81 -0.34
N ILE A 70 20.47 5.29 -1.45
CA ILE A 70 21.26 5.55 -2.67
C ILE A 70 22.22 6.73 -2.48
N GLY A 71 21.83 7.76 -1.72
CA GLY A 71 22.63 8.95 -1.45
C GLY A 71 22.51 10.05 -2.52
N THR A 72 21.61 9.89 -3.50
CA THR A 72 21.33 10.89 -4.54
C THR A 72 19.86 10.94 -4.89
N ASP A 73 19.37 12.10 -5.27
CA ASP A 73 17.99 12.29 -5.76
C ASP A 73 17.83 11.86 -7.24
N ASN A 74 18.94 11.73 -7.97
CA ASN A 74 18.94 11.39 -9.41
C ASN A 74 19.04 9.88 -9.64
N TRP A 75 18.17 9.09 -9.01
CA TRP A 75 18.10 7.67 -9.26
C TRP A 75 17.04 7.33 -10.31
N LEU A 76 17.23 6.23 -11.02
CA LEU A 76 16.32 5.71 -12.04
C LEU A 76 15.60 4.46 -11.53
N PHE A 77 14.43 4.13 -12.12
CA PHE A 77 13.77 2.87 -11.80
C PHE A 77 14.58 1.64 -12.21
N SER A 78 15.41 1.73 -13.23
CA SER A 78 16.39 0.70 -13.63
C SER A 78 17.47 0.43 -12.58
N ASP A 79 17.73 1.39 -11.69
CA ASP A 79 18.63 1.21 -10.54
C ASP A 79 18.13 0.20 -9.51
N MET A 80 16.84 -0.15 -9.52
CA MET A 80 16.24 -1.11 -8.59
C MET A 80 16.55 -2.56 -8.99
N THR A 81 17.84 -2.91 -9.08
CA THR A 81 18.26 -4.29 -9.31
C THR A 81 18.02 -5.16 -8.07
N ALA A 82 17.96 -6.50 -8.26
CA ALA A 82 17.78 -7.44 -7.15
C ALA A 82 18.85 -7.27 -6.07
N GLU A 83 20.11 -7.12 -6.47
CA GLU A 83 21.25 -6.93 -5.54
C GLU A 83 21.14 -5.62 -4.76
N LYS A 84 20.76 -4.53 -5.43
CA LYS A 84 20.58 -3.22 -4.79
C LYS A 84 19.41 -3.25 -3.79
N LEU A 85 18.31 -3.94 -4.11
CA LEU A 85 17.18 -4.10 -3.21
C LEU A 85 17.50 -4.99 -2.00
N GLU A 86 18.27 -6.07 -2.18
CA GLU A 86 18.77 -6.86 -1.04
C GLU A 86 19.68 -6.02 -0.13
N SER A 87 20.55 -5.21 -0.71
CA SER A 87 21.43 -4.30 0.03
C SER A 87 20.62 -3.23 0.77
N TYR A 88 19.58 -2.70 0.15
CA TYR A 88 18.65 -1.76 0.78
C TYR A 88 17.90 -2.40 1.95
N GLN A 89 17.43 -3.64 1.82
CA GLN A 89 16.81 -4.35 2.93
C GLN A 89 17.77 -4.54 4.11
N ARG A 90 19.02 -4.94 3.85
CA ARG A 90 20.06 -5.05 4.88
C ARG A 90 20.35 -3.72 5.56
N TRP A 91 20.41 -2.64 4.78
CA TRP A 91 20.62 -1.29 5.31
C TRP A 91 19.46 -0.84 6.23
N LEU A 92 18.20 -1.14 5.87
CA LEU A 92 17.04 -0.86 6.72
C LEU A 92 17.10 -1.63 8.04
N LEU A 93 17.39 -2.94 7.97
CA LEU A 93 17.51 -3.79 9.15
C LEU A 93 18.66 -3.34 10.08
N GLY A 94 19.80 -2.93 9.51
CA GLY A 94 20.92 -2.37 10.27
C GLY A 94 20.59 -1.05 10.98
N ARG A 95 19.52 -0.36 10.57
CA ARG A 95 18.96 0.84 11.23
C ARG A 95 17.85 0.52 12.23
N ASN A 96 17.70 -0.72 12.64
CA ASN A 96 16.65 -1.22 13.54
C ASN A 96 15.21 -1.01 12.99
N ILE A 97 15.04 -0.92 11.66
CA ILE A 97 13.72 -0.90 11.05
C ILE A 97 13.15 -2.32 11.07
N CYS A 98 11.96 -2.49 11.65
CA CYS A 98 11.34 -3.82 11.74
C CYS A 98 10.99 -4.39 10.36
N LEU A 99 11.03 -5.72 10.22
CA LEU A 99 10.87 -6.44 8.96
C LEU A 99 9.51 -6.13 8.27
N ASN A 100 8.44 -5.90 9.04
CA ASN A 100 7.14 -5.50 8.48
C ASN A 100 7.17 -4.10 7.85
N THR A 101 7.96 -3.16 8.38
CA THR A 101 8.16 -1.84 7.79
C THR A 101 9.03 -1.93 6.54
N CYS A 102 10.11 -2.74 6.57
CA CYS A 102 10.90 -3.04 5.37
C CYS A 102 10.01 -3.60 4.26
N SER A 103 9.16 -4.59 4.59
CA SER A 103 8.19 -5.15 3.65
C SER A 103 7.21 -4.10 3.09
N ALA A 104 6.75 -3.16 3.92
CA ALA A 104 5.87 -2.08 3.44
C ALA A 104 6.57 -1.20 2.40
N TYR A 105 7.84 -0.84 2.63
CA TYR A 105 8.64 -0.08 1.67
C TYR A 105 8.88 -0.87 0.38
N MET A 106 9.28 -2.14 0.49
CA MET A 106 9.49 -3.00 -0.68
C MET A 106 8.22 -3.15 -1.53
N ARG A 107 7.06 -3.32 -0.89
CA ARG A 107 5.77 -3.40 -1.62
C ARG A 107 5.39 -2.09 -2.30
N ALA A 108 5.67 -0.95 -1.68
CA ALA A 108 5.43 0.35 -2.29
C ALA A 108 6.34 0.57 -3.51
N LEU A 109 7.64 0.31 -3.36
CA LEU A 109 8.61 0.40 -4.47
C LEU A 109 8.26 -0.57 -5.60
N ARG A 110 7.88 -1.83 -5.28
CA ARG A 110 7.45 -2.82 -6.27
C ARG A 110 6.23 -2.36 -7.05
N ALA A 111 5.24 -1.77 -6.38
CA ALA A 111 4.04 -1.28 -7.05
C ALA A 111 4.34 -0.13 -8.02
N MET A 112 5.27 0.76 -7.69
CA MET A 112 5.73 1.82 -8.57
C MET A 112 6.59 1.27 -9.71
N HIS A 113 7.55 0.38 -9.41
CA HIS A 113 8.40 -0.25 -10.40
C HIS A 113 7.60 -0.98 -11.49
N HIS A 114 6.60 -1.77 -11.13
CA HIS A 114 5.73 -2.45 -12.11
C HIS A 114 4.96 -1.50 -13.02
N ARG A 115 4.70 -0.28 -12.59
CA ARG A 115 4.02 0.73 -13.42
C ARG A 115 5.00 1.50 -14.28
N ALA A 116 6.20 1.76 -13.75
CA ALA A 116 7.25 2.44 -14.49
C ALA A 116 7.80 1.54 -15.61
N LEU A 117 7.97 0.24 -15.34
CA LEU A 117 8.63 -0.73 -16.22
C LEU A 117 7.73 -1.95 -16.47
N PRO A 118 6.58 -1.79 -17.15
CA PRO A 118 5.63 -2.90 -17.36
C PRO A 118 6.17 -4.01 -18.28
N VAL A 119 7.14 -3.70 -19.14
CA VAL A 119 7.70 -4.63 -20.16
C VAL A 119 8.85 -5.45 -19.60
N LEU A 120 9.54 -4.97 -18.56
CA LEU A 120 10.66 -5.70 -17.96
C LEU A 120 10.14 -6.84 -17.09
N ASN A 121 10.25 -8.07 -17.59
CA ASN A 121 10.00 -9.33 -16.86
C ASN A 121 10.98 -9.56 -15.69
N ALA A 122 11.83 -8.59 -15.38
CA ALA A 122 12.74 -8.66 -14.25
C ALA A 122 11.92 -8.60 -12.96
N ALA A 123 12.05 -9.62 -12.11
CA ALA A 123 11.45 -9.66 -10.78
C ALA A 123 12.49 -9.24 -9.71
N PRO A 124 12.95 -7.95 -9.68
CA PRO A 124 14.04 -7.55 -8.79
C PRO A 124 13.66 -7.69 -7.31
N PHE A 125 12.36 -7.79 -7.02
CA PHE A 125 11.82 -7.96 -5.68
C PHE A 125 11.69 -9.42 -5.24
N SER A 126 12.13 -10.41 -6.04
CA SER A 126 11.97 -11.84 -5.73
C SER A 126 12.78 -12.29 -4.50
N LYS A 127 13.92 -11.64 -4.25
CA LYS A 127 14.84 -11.99 -3.16
C LYS A 127 14.64 -11.16 -1.89
N VAL A 128 13.75 -10.17 -1.89
CA VAL A 128 13.49 -9.33 -0.73
C VAL A 128 12.17 -9.69 -0.05
N PHE A 129 12.10 -9.46 1.25
CA PHE A 129 10.89 -9.78 2.02
C PHE A 129 9.77 -8.79 1.72
N THR A 130 8.68 -9.27 1.16
CA THR A 130 7.46 -8.51 0.88
C THR A 130 6.23 -9.06 1.61
N GLY A 131 6.42 -10.04 2.50
CA GLY A 131 5.40 -10.70 3.29
C GLY A 131 4.99 -9.93 4.56
N ARG A 132 4.42 -10.66 5.50
CA ARG A 132 4.11 -10.18 6.85
C ARG A 132 4.64 -11.17 7.87
N THR A 133 5.37 -10.68 8.88
CA THR A 133 5.71 -11.46 10.07
C THR A 133 4.59 -11.32 11.09
N LYS A 134 4.36 -12.40 11.83
CA LYS A 134 3.44 -12.37 12.97
C LYS A 134 3.98 -11.42 14.03
N THR A 135 3.15 -10.48 14.44
CA THR A 135 3.47 -9.57 15.55
C THR A 135 2.81 -10.08 16.81
N GLU A 136 3.47 -9.87 17.94
CA GLU A 136 2.91 -10.15 19.24
C GLU A 136 1.67 -9.27 19.45
N LYS A 137 0.57 -9.90 19.83
CA LYS A 137 -0.67 -9.18 20.15
C LYS A 137 -0.60 -8.72 21.59
N ARG A 138 -0.66 -7.41 21.80
CA ARG A 138 -0.80 -6.83 23.12
C ARG A 138 -2.26 -6.96 23.53
N CYS A 139 -2.52 -7.83 24.51
CA CYS A 139 -3.83 -7.98 25.12
C CYS A 139 -3.77 -7.38 26.51
N ILE A 140 -4.84 -6.72 26.93
CA ILE A 140 -5.05 -6.29 28.30
C ILE A 140 -6.11 -7.19 28.94
N SER A 141 -5.97 -7.47 30.23
CA SER A 141 -6.89 -8.31 30.98
C SER A 141 -8.16 -7.55 31.34
N GLN A 142 -9.21 -8.31 31.69
CA GLN A 142 -10.45 -7.70 32.19
C GLN A 142 -10.23 -6.89 33.47
N SER A 143 -9.33 -7.31 34.33
CA SER A 143 -8.98 -6.57 35.56
C SER A 143 -8.36 -5.19 35.24
N GLU A 144 -7.50 -5.11 34.23
CA GLU A 144 -6.92 -3.85 33.78
C GLU A 144 -7.97 -2.91 33.16
N ILE A 145 -8.97 -3.44 32.46
CA ILE A 145 -10.11 -2.67 31.96
C ILE A 145 -10.92 -2.08 33.12
N LEU A 146 -11.19 -2.87 34.17
CA LEU A 146 -11.91 -2.39 35.36
C LEU A 146 -11.10 -1.33 36.12
N GLN A 147 -9.78 -1.50 36.26
CA GLN A 147 -8.90 -0.51 36.85
C GLN A 147 -8.89 0.79 36.03
N LEU A 148 -8.79 0.70 34.68
CA LEU A 148 -8.87 1.85 33.81
C LEU A 148 -10.19 2.61 33.95
N LYS A 149 -11.31 1.90 34.07
CA LYS A 149 -12.63 2.48 34.30
C LYS A 149 -12.72 3.21 35.64
N ALA A 150 -12.08 2.68 36.69
CA ALA A 150 -12.10 3.22 38.04
C ALA A 150 -11.11 4.37 38.27
N LEU A 151 -10.26 4.73 37.30
CA LEU A 151 -9.28 5.80 37.46
C LEU A 151 -9.95 7.14 37.84
N PRO A 152 -9.54 7.78 38.94
CA PRO A 152 -10.05 9.09 39.36
C PRO A 152 -9.42 10.19 38.51
N LEU A 153 -9.99 10.43 37.32
CA LEU A 153 -9.53 11.46 36.38
C LEU A 153 -10.45 12.69 36.46
N GLN A 154 -9.84 13.87 36.23
CA GLN A 154 -10.59 15.10 36.19
C GLN A 154 -11.66 15.06 35.08
N PRO A 155 -12.96 15.28 35.39
CA PRO A 155 -14.02 15.32 34.41
C PRO A 155 -13.76 16.36 33.32
N GLY A 156 -13.95 16.00 32.03
CA GLY A 156 -13.72 16.88 30.88
C GLY A 156 -12.25 17.09 30.50
N GLY A 157 -11.31 16.50 31.25
CA GLY A 157 -9.90 16.52 30.87
C GLY A 157 -9.58 15.59 29.70
N SER A 158 -8.43 15.81 29.04
CA SER A 158 -8.00 15.01 27.90
C SER A 158 -7.82 13.52 28.26
N LEU A 159 -7.34 13.22 29.46
CA LEU A 159 -7.16 11.84 29.93
C LEU A 159 -8.50 11.15 30.20
N SER A 160 -9.49 11.86 30.81
CA SER A 160 -10.83 11.27 31.00
C SER A 160 -11.50 11.02 29.66
N PHE A 161 -11.38 11.93 28.70
CA PHE A 161 -11.89 11.74 27.35
C PHE A 161 -11.23 10.55 26.64
N ALA A 162 -9.90 10.43 26.72
CA ALA A 162 -9.18 9.30 26.12
C ALA A 162 -9.59 7.97 26.74
N ARG A 163 -9.75 7.89 28.06
CA ARG A 163 -10.28 6.71 28.76
C ARG A 163 -11.67 6.35 28.26
N ASP A 164 -12.57 7.33 28.18
CA ASP A 164 -13.97 7.11 27.83
C ASP A 164 -14.11 6.63 26.36
N ILE A 165 -13.32 7.19 25.44
CA ILE A 165 -13.24 6.73 24.04
C ILE A 165 -12.69 5.30 23.96
N PHE A 166 -11.65 4.98 24.76
CA PHE A 166 -11.08 3.64 24.80
C PHE A 166 -12.12 2.62 25.33
N LEU A 167 -12.80 2.93 26.43
CA LEU A 167 -13.85 2.08 27.00
C LEU A 167 -15.04 1.93 26.03
N PHE A 168 -15.45 3.01 25.38
CA PHE A 168 -16.48 2.94 24.33
C PHE A 168 -16.06 2.00 23.20
N SER A 169 -14.83 2.17 22.68
CA SER A 169 -14.29 1.25 21.66
C SER A 169 -14.33 -0.21 22.12
N PHE A 170 -13.90 -0.46 23.36
CA PHE A 170 -13.88 -1.80 23.95
C PHE A 170 -15.29 -2.41 24.03
N TYR A 171 -16.26 -1.69 24.58
CA TYR A 171 -17.64 -2.18 24.71
C TYR A 171 -18.37 -2.26 23.36
N ALA A 172 -17.98 -1.42 22.39
CA ALA A 172 -18.46 -1.51 21.01
C ALA A 172 -17.68 -2.54 20.17
N MET A 173 -17.21 -3.64 20.78
CA MET A 173 -16.54 -4.77 20.14
C MET A 173 -15.29 -4.40 19.34
N GLY A 174 -14.53 -3.41 19.80
CA GLY A 174 -13.32 -2.93 19.15
C GLY A 174 -13.58 -1.97 17.98
N MET A 175 -14.61 -1.14 18.08
CA MET A 175 -14.88 -0.10 17.07
C MET A 175 -13.65 0.79 16.90
N PRO A 176 -13.09 0.95 15.67
CA PRO A 176 -11.94 1.81 15.42
C PRO A 176 -12.25 3.28 15.78
N PHE A 177 -11.23 4.01 16.25
CA PHE A 177 -11.40 5.44 16.62
C PHE A 177 -11.97 6.28 15.48
N VAL A 178 -11.57 6.04 14.21
CA VAL A 178 -12.12 6.76 13.07
C VAL A 178 -13.63 6.54 12.92
N ASP A 179 -14.10 5.32 13.16
CA ASP A 179 -15.53 5.00 13.07
C ASP A 179 -16.32 5.67 14.23
N ILE A 180 -15.72 5.74 15.43
CA ILE A 180 -16.27 6.47 16.57
C ILE A 180 -16.38 7.97 16.27
N ALA A 181 -15.33 8.57 15.68
CA ALA A 181 -15.28 10.00 15.37
C ALA A 181 -16.35 10.44 14.36
N TYR A 182 -16.75 9.54 13.45
CA TYR A 182 -17.83 9.81 12.48
C TYR A 182 -19.19 9.27 12.89
N LEU A 183 -19.33 8.66 14.08
CA LEU A 183 -20.58 8.08 14.54
C LEU A 183 -21.64 9.17 14.80
N LYS A 184 -22.83 8.99 14.25
CA LYS A 184 -23.97 9.92 14.39
C LYS A 184 -25.00 9.35 15.35
N LYS A 185 -25.70 10.22 16.09
CA LYS A 185 -26.82 9.83 16.97
C LYS A 185 -27.91 9.05 16.24
N SER A 186 -28.18 9.37 14.97
CA SER A 186 -29.16 8.66 14.13
C SER A 186 -28.81 7.20 13.85
N GLN A 187 -27.56 6.81 14.10
CA GLN A 187 -27.08 5.44 13.93
C GLN A 187 -27.30 4.57 15.18
N LEU A 188 -27.76 5.17 16.28
CA LEU A 188 -28.21 4.44 17.46
C LEU A 188 -29.73 4.21 17.34
N ARG A 189 -30.14 2.95 17.19
CA ARG A 189 -31.53 2.54 17.03
C ARG A 189 -31.79 1.29 17.87
N ASN A 190 -32.87 1.29 18.66
CA ASN A 190 -33.26 0.14 19.48
C ASN A 190 -32.14 -0.42 20.37
N GLY A 191 -31.27 0.47 20.91
CA GLY A 191 -30.14 0.06 21.75
C GLY A 191 -28.92 -0.50 20.98
N CYS A 192 -28.98 -0.58 19.66
CA CYS A 192 -27.88 -1.05 18.80
C CYS A 192 -27.29 0.07 17.96
N ILE A 193 -25.99 -0.03 17.67
CA ILE A 193 -25.25 0.90 16.80
C ILE A 193 -25.15 0.31 15.41
N TYR A 194 -25.70 1.00 14.41
CA TYR A 194 -25.64 0.62 12.99
C TYR A 194 -24.74 1.58 12.23
N TYR A 195 -23.61 1.13 11.73
CA TYR A 195 -22.71 2.01 10.99
C TYR A 195 -21.99 1.27 9.83
N ALA A 196 -21.57 2.02 8.82
CA ALA A 196 -20.68 1.52 7.79
C ALA A 196 -19.22 1.74 8.20
N ARG A 197 -18.41 0.71 8.20
CA ARG A 197 -17.00 0.79 8.55
C ARG A 197 -16.26 1.70 7.57
N HIS A 198 -15.66 2.77 8.05
CA HIS A 198 -15.00 3.79 7.22
C HIS A 198 -13.92 3.21 6.28
N LYS A 199 -13.20 2.18 6.74
CA LYS A 199 -12.11 1.57 5.96
C LYS A 199 -12.60 0.66 4.82
N THR A 200 -13.71 -0.04 5.00
CA THR A 200 -14.15 -1.13 4.12
C THR A 200 -15.55 -0.94 3.54
N GLY A 201 -16.33 0.02 4.05
CA GLY A 201 -17.74 0.18 3.70
C GLY A 201 -18.65 -0.92 4.25
N GLN A 202 -18.12 -1.90 5.00
CA GLN A 202 -18.90 -3.00 5.55
C GLN A 202 -19.90 -2.49 6.58
N GLN A 203 -21.16 -2.92 6.47
CA GLN A 203 -22.20 -2.64 7.47
C GLN A 203 -21.94 -3.47 8.72
N ILE A 204 -21.98 -2.82 9.88
CA ILE A 204 -21.78 -3.40 11.22
C ILE A 204 -22.97 -3.04 12.10
N GLN A 205 -23.37 -4.02 12.89
CA GLN A 205 -24.37 -3.88 13.94
C GLN A 205 -23.76 -4.32 15.26
#